data_664a2ab85e5d01c021bfef7cdbc48964
#
_entry.id   664a2ab85e5d01c021bfef7cdbc48964
#
_cell.length_a   1.000
_cell.length_b   1.000
_cell.length_c   1.000
_cell.angle_alpha   90.00
_cell.angle_beta   90.00
_cell.angle_gamma   90.00
#
_symmetry.space_group_name_H-M   'P 1'
#
loop_
_entity.id
_entity.type
_entity.pdbx_description
1 polymer ?
#
loop_
_entity_poly.entity_id
_entity_poly.type
_entity_poly.pdbx_seq_one_letter_code
_entity_poly.pdbx_strand_id
1 'polypeptide(L)'
;IGPSLWAGVADRTGKILFILRLGSGLTVLSFIGVFWAYSFWYLTLVMGLMMMFWTAVLPQLEVLTLQTIEGDSKRYGRIRLWGSIGFIVLTVLVGKALDFFSTDAPIYASMLVLIGLFISSLTLTQPQNLKPKEAVAVRILPFLRDKVAMLFLLSNALLQLSFGAYYGFFALYMRDLEYSGQQTGLLIAIG
;
A
#
# COMPACT_ATOMS: atom_id res chain seq x y z
N ILE A 1 -13.37 0.82 4.49
CA ILE A 1 -13.56 1.72 5.67
C ILE A 1 -12.26 2.51 5.93
N GLY A 2 -11.09 1.84 6.02
CA GLY A 2 -9.81 2.50 6.33
C GLY A 2 -9.46 3.71 5.45
N PRO A 3 -9.39 3.58 4.11
CA PRO A 3 -9.03 4.69 3.22
C PRO A 3 -9.95 5.90 3.35
N SER A 4 -11.26 5.67 3.48
CA SER A 4 -12.25 6.74 3.59
C SER A 4 -12.15 7.50 4.92
N LEU A 5 -11.81 6.81 6.01
CA LEU A 5 -11.57 7.45 7.32
C LEU A 5 -10.35 8.37 7.24
N TRP A 6 -9.24 7.87 6.74
CA TRP A 6 -7.99 8.64 6.65
C TRP A 6 -8.09 9.81 5.67
N ALA A 7 -8.75 9.62 4.51
CA ALA A 7 -9.02 10.69 3.57
C ALA A 7 -9.88 11.78 4.23
N GLY A 8 -10.95 11.40 4.93
CA GLY A 8 -11.82 12.37 5.62
C GLY A 8 -11.10 13.15 6.73
N VAL A 9 -10.15 12.53 7.45
CA VAL A 9 -9.31 13.22 8.43
C VAL A 9 -8.32 14.16 7.74
N ALA A 10 -7.71 13.72 6.63
CA ALA A 10 -6.78 14.52 5.84
C ALA A 10 -7.45 15.76 5.26
N ASP A 11 -8.62 15.60 4.66
CA ASP A 11 -9.38 16.68 4.02
C ASP A 11 -9.83 17.73 5.05
N ARG A 12 -10.26 17.29 6.24
CA ARG A 12 -10.70 18.20 7.31
C ARG A 12 -9.56 18.93 7.99
N THR A 13 -8.41 18.29 8.16
CA THR A 13 -7.28 18.85 8.91
C THR A 13 -6.26 19.54 8.04
N GLY A 14 -6.21 19.24 6.73
CA GLY A 14 -5.16 19.70 5.81
C GLY A 14 -3.76 19.15 6.13
N LYS A 15 -3.63 18.31 7.16
CA LYS A 15 -2.33 17.82 7.68
C LYS A 15 -1.91 16.51 7.03
N ILE A 16 -1.80 16.50 5.70
CA ILE A 16 -1.49 15.30 4.90
C ILE A 16 -0.20 14.64 5.39
N LEU A 17 0.85 15.42 5.60
CA LEU A 17 2.17 14.92 6.03
C LEU A 17 2.13 14.30 7.44
N PHE A 18 1.36 14.89 8.35
CA PHE A 18 1.19 14.33 9.69
C PHE A 18 0.50 12.97 9.64
N ILE A 19 -0.56 12.84 8.83
CA ILE A 19 -1.29 11.58 8.67
C ILE A 19 -0.41 10.52 8.00
N LEU A 20 0.39 10.90 7.01
CA LEU A 20 1.36 10.02 6.37
C LEU A 20 2.37 9.46 7.39
N ARG A 21 2.97 10.33 8.20
CA ARG A 21 3.93 9.94 9.24
C ARG A 21 3.29 9.09 10.34
N LEU A 22 2.12 9.48 10.79
CA LEU A 22 1.36 8.73 11.79
C LEU A 22 0.97 7.35 11.26
N GLY A 23 0.40 7.28 10.05
CA GLY A 23 0.00 6.03 9.41
C GLY A 23 1.18 5.09 9.17
N SER A 24 2.29 5.58 8.63
CA SER A 24 3.49 4.77 8.42
C SER A 24 4.11 4.29 9.73
N GLY A 25 4.21 5.14 10.75
CA GLY A 25 4.71 4.75 12.08
C GLY A 25 3.84 3.70 12.77
N LEU A 26 2.52 3.88 12.75
CA LEU A 26 1.56 2.90 13.30
C LEU A 26 1.56 1.59 12.51
N THR A 27 1.81 1.63 11.21
CA THR A 27 1.98 0.42 10.38
C THR A 27 3.20 -0.38 10.85
N VAL A 28 4.35 0.27 11.04
CA VAL A 28 5.56 -0.37 11.59
C VAL A 28 5.29 -0.97 12.97
N LEU A 29 4.70 -0.20 13.88
CA LEU A 29 4.40 -0.67 15.24
C LEU A 29 3.45 -1.87 15.24
N SER A 30 2.41 -1.84 14.41
CA SER A 30 1.49 -2.97 14.29
C SER A 30 2.17 -4.19 13.70
N PHE A 31 3.04 -4.01 12.68
CA PHE A 31 3.75 -5.12 12.04
C PHE A 31 4.74 -5.82 12.99
N ILE A 32 5.30 -5.12 13.98
CA ILE A 32 6.14 -5.73 15.02
C ILE A 32 5.40 -6.87 15.73
N GLY A 33 4.08 -6.76 15.91
CA GLY A 33 3.27 -7.82 16.51
C GLY A 33 3.30 -9.15 15.77
N VAL A 34 3.67 -9.17 14.47
CA VAL A 34 3.77 -10.41 13.68
C VAL A 34 4.83 -11.36 14.25
N PHE A 35 5.90 -10.83 14.86
CA PHE A 35 6.99 -11.63 15.43
C PHE A 35 6.57 -12.44 16.66
N TRP A 36 5.44 -12.11 17.30
CA TRP A 36 4.85 -12.83 18.43
C TRP A 36 3.49 -13.48 18.10
N ALA A 37 3.24 -13.73 16.81
CA ALA A 37 1.97 -14.27 16.36
C ALA A 37 1.91 -15.78 16.53
N TYR A 38 1.45 -16.24 17.70
CA TYR A 38 1.31 -17.67 18.01
C TYR A 38 -0.08 -18.24 17.75
N SER A 39 -1.08 -17.41 17.44
CA SER A 39 -2.43 -17.86 17.16
C SER A 39 -3.05 -17.16 15.96
N PHE A 40 -3.97 -17.85 15.30
CA PHE A 40 -4.70 -17.31 14.14
C PHE A 40 -5.41 -15.99 14.45
N TRP A 41 -6.12 -15.91 15.56
CA TRP A 41 -6.87 -14.71 15.95
C TRP A 41 -5.96 -13.54 16.27
N TYR A 42 -4.84 -13.80 16.95
CA TYR A 42 -3.85 -12.77 17.21
C TYR A 42 -3.24 -12.22 15.91
N LEU A 43 -2.82 -13.12 15.01
CA LEU A 43 -2.28 -12.72 13.69
C LEU A 43 -3.31 -11.92 12.90
N THR A 44 -4.57 -12.36 12.86
CA THR A 44 -5.66 -11.65 12.18
C THR A 44 -5.84 -10.23 12.73
N LEU A 45 -5.79 -10.05 14.04
CA LEU A 45 -5.90 -8.74 14.68
C LEU A 45 -4.70 -7.84 14.31
N VAL A 46 -3.49 -8.36 14.42
CA VAL A 46 -2.26 -7.62 14.10
C VAL A 46 -2.24 -7.19 12.63
N MET A 47 -2.54 -8.11 11.71
CA MET A 47 -2.61 -7.82 10.28
C MET A 47 -3.75 -6.86 9.95
N GLY A 48 -4.89 -6.98 10.62
CA GLY A 48 -6.02 -6.06 10.48
C GLY A 48 -5.65 -4.63 10.90
N LEU A 49 -4.97 -4.47 12.03
CA LEU A 49 -4.47 -3.18 12.50
C LEU A 49 -3.42 -2.60 11.54
N MET A 50 -2.46 -3.42 11.14
CA MET A 50 -1.44 -3.03 10.17
C MET A 50 -2.09 -2.52 8.88
N MET A 51 -3.04 -3.29 8.30
CA MET A 51 -3.73 -2.89 7.08
C MET A 51 -4.57 -1.62 7.26
N MET A 52 -5.21 -1.43 8.42
CA MET A 52 -5.95 -0.21 8.72
C MET A 52 -5.04 1.03 8.64
N PHE A 53 -3.83 0.97 9.20
CA PHE A 53 -2.88 2.08 9.16
C PHE A 53 -2.18 2.21 7.80
N TRP A 54 -1.85 1.08 7.15
CA TRP A 54 -1.27 1.06 5.81
C TRP A 54 -2.14 1.78 4.78
N THR A 55 -3.46 1.65 4.87
CA THR A 55 -4.39 2.32 3.96
C THR A 55 -4.37 3.86 4.06
N ALA A 56 -3.76 4.42 5.09
CA ALA A 56 -3.51 5.86 5.19
C ALA A 56 -2.34 6.31 4.29
N VAL A 57 -1.34 5.44 4.06
CA VAL A 57 -0.04 5.82 3.51
C VAL A 57 -0.12 6.14 2.01
N LEU A 58 -0.59 5.19 1.20
CA LEU A 58 -0.57 5.31 -0.26
C LEU A 58 -1.37 6.52 -0.79
N PRO A 59 -2.63 6.75 -0.36
CA PRO A 59 -3.40 7.90 -0.84
C PRO A 59 -2.76 9.24 -0.47
N GLN A 60 -2.16 9.34 0.72
CA GLN A 60 -1.51 10.59 1.16
C GLN A 60 -0.22 10.85 0.39
N LEU A 61 0.57 9.80 0.10
CA LEU A 61 1.75 9.90 -0.77
C LEU A 61 1.36 10.36 -2.17
N GLU A 62 0.29 9.81 -2.75
CA GLU A 62 -0.17 10.18 -4.08
C GLU A 62 -0.65 11.63 -4.13
N VAL A 63 -1.45 12.06 -3.16
CA VAL A 63 -1.88 13.46 -3.05
C VAL A 63 -0.67 14.39 -2.92
N LEU A 64 0.28 14.08 -2.05
CA LEU A 64 1.49 14.88 -1.86
C LEU A 64 2.33 14.96 -3.14
N THR A 65 2.48 13.84 -3.85
CA THR A 65 3.18 13.78 -5.14
C THR A 65 2.51 14.67 -6.18
N LEU A 66 1.19 14.52 -6.37
CA LEU A 66 0.44 15.33 -7.35
C LEU A 66 0.52 16.84 -7.04
N GLN A 67 0.50 17.20 -5.77
CA GLN A 67 0.65 18.59 -5.33
C GLN A 67 2.05 19.14 -5.61
N THR A 68 3.09 18.30 -5.44
CA THR A 68 4.49 18.71 -5.64
C THR A 68 4.85 18.88 -7.12
N ILE A 69 4.21 18.14 -8.02
CA ILE A 69 4.51 18.17 -9.46
C ILE A 69 3.70 19.21 -10.23
N GLU A 70 2.74 19.90 -9.59
CA GLU A 70 1.91 20.97 -10.18
C GLU A 70 1.27 20.60 -11.53
N GLY A 71 0.93 19.31 -11.73
CA GLY A 71 0.28 18.82 -12.96
C GLY A 71 1.25 18.37 -14.06
N ASP A 72 2.56 18.36 -13.85
CA ASP A 72 3.54 17.82 -14.82
C ASP A 72 3.45 16.27 -14.91
N SER A 73 2.70 15.80 -15.90
CA SER A 73 2.50 14.36 -16.15
C SER A 73 3.79 13.60 -16.44
N LYS A 74 4.81 14.25 -17.04
CA LYS A 74 6.11 13.59 -17.32
C LYS A 74 6.88 13.36 -16.03
N ARG A 75 6.81 14.30 -15.10
CA ARG A 75 7.44 14.19 -13.79
C ARG A 75 6.75 13.12 -12.95
N TYR A 76 5.42 13.07 -12.99
CA TYR A 76 4.64 12.01 -12.36
C TYR A 76 5.05 10.62 -12.88
N GLY A 77 5.09 10.43 -14.20
CA GLY A 77 5.50 9.17 -14.81
C GLY A 77 6.89 8.70 -14.34
N ARG A 78 7.87 9.62 -14.25
CA ARG A 78 9.20 9.29 -13.74
C ARG A 78 9.21 8.85 -12.27
N ILE A 79 8.46 9.53 -11.42
CA ILE A 79 8.35 9.15 -9.99
C ILE A 79 7.72 7.75 -9.89
N ARG A 80 6.65 7.49 -10.63
CA ARG A 80 5.97 6.20 -10.61
C ARG A 80 6.81 5.06 -11.18
N LEU A 81 7.66 5.34 -12.17
CA LEU A 81 8.61 4.38 -12.72
C LEU A 81 9.58 3.85 -11.64
N TRP A 82 10.09 4.72 -10.78
CA TRP A 82 10.95 4.31 -9.66
C TRP A 82 10.23 3.36 -8.68
N GLY A 83 8.94 3.57 -8.48
CA GLY A 83 8.10 2.63 -7.69
C GLY A 83 8.04 1.24 -8.34
N SER A 84 7.84 1.17 -9.67
CA SER A 84 7.83 -0.10 -10.40
C SER A 84 9.19 -0.79 -10.37
N ILE A 85 10.29 -0.05 -10.56
CA ILE A 85 11.66 -0.59 -10.46
C ILE A 85 11.89 -1.13 -9.04
N GLY A 86 11.52 -0.37 -8.01
CA GLY A 86 11.63 -0.81 -6.62
C GLY A 86 10.86 -2.09 -6.34
N PHE A 87 9.63 -2.20 -6.86
CA PHE A 87 8.82 -3.40 -6.73
C PHE A 87 9.51 -4.62 -7.37
N ILE A 88 9.98 -4.51 -8.62
CA ILE A 88 10.68 -5.59 -9.33
C ILE A 88 11.92 -6.04 -8.53
N VAL A 89 12.77 -5.08 -8.16
CA VAL A 89 14.02 -5.38 -7.43
C VAL A 89 13.72 -6.08 -6.10
N LEU A 90 12.80 -5.54 -5.32
CA LEU A 90 12.45 -6.12 -4.01
C LEU A 90 11.83 -7.51 -4.15
N THR A 91 10.92 -7.71 -5.10
CA THR A 91 10.26 -8.99 -5.31
C THR A 91 11.27 -10.08 -5.68
N VAL A 92 12.21 -9.76 -6.58
CA VAL A 92 13.28 -10.72 -6.97
C VAL A 92 14.24 -10.98 -5.81
N LEU A 93 14.64 -9.95 -5.06
CA LEU A 93 15.54 -10.12 -3.91
C LEU A 93 14.90 -10.95 -2.79
N VAL A 94 13.63 -10.70 -2.47
CA VAL A 94 12.90 -11.48 -1.46
C VAL A 94 12.68 -12.90 -1.93
N GLY A 95 12.34 -13.11 -3.21
CA GLY A 95 12.25 -14.46 -3.79
C GLY A 95 13.55 -15.24 -3.66
N LYS A 96 14.67 -14.59 -3.98
CA LYS A 96 16.01 -15.20 -3.79
C LYS A 96 16.33 -15.45 -2.31
N ALA A 97 15.96 -14.53 -1.43
CA ALA A 97 16.19 -14.69 0.01
C ALA A 97 15.44 -15.90 0.58
N LEU A 98 14.25 -16.23 0.06
CA LEU A 98 13.51 -17.44 0.43
C LEU A 98 14.28 -18.73 0.13
N ASP A 99 15.07 -18.76 -0.93
CA ASP A 99 15.84 -19.95 -1.31
C ASP A 99 17.08 -20.16 -0.40
N PHE A 100 17.65 -19.09 0.18
CA PHE A 100 18.87 -19.15 1.00
C PHE A 100 18.63 -19.07 2.51
N PHE A 101 17.55 -18.39 2.90
CA PHE A 101 17.17 -18.19 4.29
C PHE A 101 15.88 -18.96 4.60
N SER A 102 15.39 -18.86 5.80
CA SER A 102 14.12 -19.50 6.22
C SER A 102 12.89 -18.83 5.58
N THR A 103 11.75 -19.48 5.74
CA THR A 103 10.42 -18.98 5.36
C THR A 103 10.08 -17.62 6.00
N ASP A 104 10.86 -17.18 6.99
CA ASP A 104 10.69 -15.90 7.69
C ASP A 104 11.31 -14.71 6.94
N ALA A 105 12.14 -14.97 5.90
CA ALA A 105 12.80 -13.92 5.13
C ALA A 105 11.85 -12.82 4.62
N PRO A 106 10.65 -13.10 4.10
CA PRO A 106 9.70 -12.08 3.69
C PRO A 106 9.23 -11.18 4.84
N ILE A 107 9.11 -11.71 6.07
CA ILE A 107 8.68 -10.95 7.25
C ILE A 107 9.76 -9.91 7.59
N TYR A 108 11.03 -10.32 7.65
CA TYR A 108 12.14 -9.40 7.90
C TYR A 108 12.30 -8.37 6.77
N ALA A 109 12.19 -8.79 5.51
CA ALA A 109 12.23 -7.89 4.36
C ALA A 109 11.10 -6.85 4.41
N SER A 110 9.88 -7.28 4.71
CA SER A 110 8.73 -6.38 4.86
C SER A 110 8.95 -5.38 5.99
N MET A 111 9.47 -5.83 7.14
CA MET A 111 9.78 -4.95 8.27
C MET A 111 10.81 -3.88 7.87
N LEU A 112 11.87 -4.27 7.17
CA LEU A 112 12.92 -3.36 6.72
C LEU A 112 12.36 -2.31 5.76
N VAL A 113 11.51 -2.71 4.81
CA VAL A 113 10.86 -1.81 3.86
C VAL A 113 9.90 -0.84 4.57
N LEU A 114 9.11 -1.32 5.54
CA LEU A 114 8.21 -0.47 6.32
C LEU A 114 8.96 0.56 7.15
N ILE A 115 10.07 0.18 7.78
CA ILE A 115 10.97 1.11 8.50
C ILE A 115 11.55 2.14 7.53
N GLY A 116 12.06 1.70 6.38
CA GLY A 116 12.59 2.58 5.35
C GLY A 116 11.54 3.59 4.87
N LEU A 117 10.30 3.16 4.66
CA LEU A 117 9.18 4.01 4.29
C LEU A 117 8.86 5.03 5.41
N PHE A 118 8.84 4.61 6.67
CA PHE A 118 8.63 5.51 7.80
C PHE A 118 9.74 6.57 7.88
N ILE A 119 11.01 6.16 7.83
CA ILE A 119 12.17 7.09 7.85
C ILE A 119 12.08 8.05 6.65
N SER A 120 11.78 7.55 5.44
CA SER A 120 11.59 8.39 4.26
C SER A 120 10.45 9.40 4.46
N SER A 121 9.35 9.01 5.10
CA SER A 121 8.24 9.92 5.38
C SER A 121 8.63 11.10 6.27
N LEU A 122 9.62 10.93 7.16
CA LEU A 122 10.12 11.99 8.04
C LEU A 122 10.90 13.07 7.28
N THR A 123 11.54 12.70 6.16
CA THR A 123 12.32 13.63 5.32
C THR A 123 11.45 14.46 4.37
N LEU A 124 10.21 14.04 4.13
CA LEU A 124 9.29 14.76 3.25
C LEU A 124 8.86 16.10 3.85
N THR A 125 8.73 17.11 3.00
CA THR A 125 8.21 18.44 3.34
C THR A 125 6.90 18.69 2.61
N GLN A 126 5.97 19.37 3.27
CA GLN A 126 4.70 19.73 2.67
C GLN A 126 4.85 21.06 1.90
N PRO A 127 4.42 21.16 0.64
CA PRO A 127 4.39 22.43 -0.07
C PRO A 127 3.55 23.46 0.69
N GLN A 128 4.07 24.68 0.85
CA GLN A 128 3.44 25.73 1.69
C GLN A 128 2.12 26.30 1.12
N ASN A 129 1.85 26.07 -0.17
CA ASN A 129 0.72 26.69 -0.87
C ASN A 129 -0.55 25.82 -0.95
N LEU A 130 -0.71 24.90 -0.02
CA LEU A 130 -1.92 24.06 0.01
C LEU A 130 -3.10 24.87 0.56
N LYS A 131 -3.91 25.42 -0.34
CA LYS A 131 -5.26 25.80 0.04
C LYS A 131 -6.03 24.54 0.44
N PRO A 132 -6.61 24.47 1.65
CA PRO A 132 -7.51 23.39 1.98
C PRO A 132 -8.59 23.34 0.86
N LYS A 133 -8.72 22.23 0.17
CA LYS A 133 -9.88 22.05 -0.70
C LYS A 133 -11.10 22.18 0.22
N GLU A 134 -11.99 23.13 -0.09
CA GLU A 134 -13.28 23.15 0.58
C GLU A 134 -13.86 21.76 0.51
N ALA A 135 -14.11 21.17 1.67
CA ALA A 135 -14.70 19.83 1.77
C ALA A 135 -16.12 19.92 1.20
N VAL A 136 -16.24 19.74 -0.10
CA VAL A 136 -17.54 19.58 -0.74
C VAL A 136 -18.11 18.29 -0.18
N ALA A 137 -19.12 18.39 0.65
CA ALA A 137 -19.86 17.24 1.16
C ALA A 137 -20.55 16.53 -0.03
N VAL A 138 -19.81 15.61 -0.66
CA VAL A 138 -20.34 14.82 -1.77
C VAL A 138 -21.41 13.88 -1.20
N ARG A 139 -22.65 14.11 -1.57
CA ARG A 139 -23.74 13.19 -1.24
C ARG A 139 -23.51 11.91 -2.03
N ILE A 140 -23.19 10.82 -1.35
CA ILE A 140 -22.88 9.51 -1.95
C ILE A 140 -24.12 8.88 -2.61
N LEU A 141 -25.31 9.17 -2.07
CA LEU A 141 -26.56 8.53 -2.50
C LEU A 141 -26.93 8.77 -3.98
N PRO A 142 -26.80 9.99 -4.56
CA PRO A 142 -27.02 10.19 -5.99
C PRO A 142 -26.02 9.42 -6.86
N PHE A 143 -24.78 9.28 -6.39
CA PHE A 143 -23.73 8.54 -7.10
C PHE A 143 -24.03 7.04 -7.23
N LEU A 144 -24.65 6.44 -6.19
CA LEU A 144 -25.08 5.04 -6.21
C LEU A 144 -26.30 4.77 -7.11
N ARG A 145 -26.98 5.80 -7.60
CA ARG A 145 -28.10 5.67 -8.56
C ARG A 145 -27.65 5.83 -10.02
N ASP A 146 -26.47 6.34 -10.25
CA ASP A 146 -25.92 6.47 -11.59
C ASP A 146 -25.35 5.13 -12.08
N LYS A 147 -25.88 4.66 -13.23
CA LYS A 147 -25.45 3.38 -13.85
C LYS A 147 -23.96 3.37 -14.19
N VAL A 148 -23.41 4.49 -14.65
CA VAL A 148 -21.99 4.60 -15.02
C VAL A 148 -21.11 4.47 -13.77
N ALA A 149 -21.49 5.16 -12.69
CA ALA A 149 -20.80 5.07 -11.41
C ALA A 149 -20.87 3.65 -10.83
N MET A 150 -22.03 2.99 -10.90
CA MET A 150 -22.19 1.61 -10.43
C MET A 150 -21.37 0.61 -11.24
N LEU A 151 -21.32 0.74 -12.57
CA LEU A 151 -20.50 -0.11 -13.43
C LEU A 151 -19.00 0.10 -13.14
N PHE A 152 -18.58 1.33 -12.92
CA PHE A 152 -17.21 1.66 -12.52
C PHE A 152 -16.85 1.02 -11.16
N LEU A 153 -17.72 1.14 -10.17
CA LEU A 153 -17.50 0.50 -8.86
C LEU A 153 -17.45 -1.02 -8.97
N LEU A 154 -18.35 -1.62 -9.75
CA LEU A 154 -18.37 -3.07 -9.98
C LEU A 154 -17.09 -3.54 -10.67
N SER A 155 -16.64 -2.83 -11.72
CA SER A 155 -15.39 -3.15 -12.42
C SER A 155 -14.19 -3.10 -11.49
N ASN A 156 -14.11 -2.06 -10.63
CA ASN A 156 -13.05 -1.96 -9.63
C ASN A 156 -13.13 -3.07 -8.58
N ALA A 157 -14.32 -3.44 -8.14
CA ALA A 157 -14.51 -4.53 -7.18
C ALA A 157 -14.07 -5.87 -7.78
N LEU A 158 -14.44 -6.18 -9.03
CA LEU A 158 -14.02 -7.39 -9.73
C LEU A 158 -12.51 -7.42 -9.94
N LEU A 159 -11.90 -6.29 -10.32
CA LEU A 159 -10.46 -6.17 -10.44
C LEU A 159 -9.76 -6.45 -9.10
N GLN A 160 -10.28 -5.91 -8.00
CA GLN A 160 -9.70 -6.11 -6.68
C GLN A 160 -9.85 -7.56 -6.19
N LEU A 161 -10.96 -8.22 -6.51
CA LEU A 161 -11.16 -9.65 -6.26
C LEU A 161 -10.13 -10.51 -7.02
N SER A 162 -9.85 -10.17 -8.28
CA SER A 162 -8.83 -10.83 -9.09
C SER A 162 -7.44 -10.71 -8.46
N PHE A 163 -7.06 -9.52 -8.02
CA PHE A 163 -5.79 -9.32 -7.32
C PHE A 163 -5.72 -10.10 -6.00
N GLY A 164 -6.82 -10.19 -5.25
CA GLY A 164 -6.87 -10.96 -4.01
C GLY A 164 -6.52 -12.44 -4.21
N ALA A 165 -7.08 -13.06 -5.24
CA ALA A 165 -6.75 -14.44 -5.60
C ALA A 165 -5.29 -14.59 -6.03
N TYR A 166 -4.79 -13.69 -6.88
CA TYR A 166 -3.41 -13.70 -7.36
C TYR A 166 -2.41 -13.53 -6.20
N TYR A 167 -2.50 -12.45 -5.43
CA TYR A 167 -1.54 -12.18 -4.36
C TYR A 167 -1.63 -13.17 -3.19
N GLY A 168 -2.81 -13.76 -2.95
CA GLY A 168 -3.00 -14.72 -1.85
C GLY A 168 -2.50 -16.11 -2.15
N PHE A 169 -2.65 -16.59 -3.39
CA PHE A 169 -2.45 -18.00 -3.69
C PHE A 169 -1.34 -18.28 -4.71
N PHE A 170 -0.93 -17.31 -5.53
CA PHE A 170 0.03 -17.55 -6.59
C PHE A 170 1.37 -18.11 -6.07
N ALA A 171 1.92 -17.52 -5.02
CA ALA A 171 3.18 -18.00 -4.44
C ALA A 171 3.07 -19.41 -3.84
N LEU A 172 1.92 -19.74 -3.24
CA LEU A 172 1.65 -21.09 -2.73
C LEU A 172 1.54 -22.09 -3.87
N TYR A 173 0.83 -21.75 -4.93
CA TYR A 173 0.67 -22.57 -6.12
C TYR A 173 2.02 -22.83 -6.82
N MET A 174 2.88 -21.82 -6.93
CA MET A 174 4.23 -22.00 -7.48
C MET A 174 5.09 -22.93 -6.61
N ARG A 175 4.97 -22.82 -5.30
CA ARG A 175 5.66 -23.73 -4.37
C ARG A 175 5.17 -25.17 -4.52
N ASP A 176 3.88 -25.39 -4.69
CA ASP A 176 3.30 -26.72 -4.88
C ASP A 176 3.74 -27.35 -6.23
N LEU A 177 4.09 -26.51 -7.20
CA LEU A 177 4.70 -26.92 -8.48
C LEU A 177 6.24 -27.02 -8.41
N GLU A 178 6.83 -26.97 -7.20
CA GLU A 178 8.28 -27.09 -6.94
C GLU A 178 9.13 -25.98 -7.59
N TYR A 179 8.55 -24.80 -7.92
CA TYR A 179 9.32 -23.65 -8.35
C TYR A 179 10.10 -23.04 -7.18
N SER A 180 11.34 -22.59 -7.47
CA SER A 180 12.15 -21.89 -6.48
C SER A 180 11.55 -20.52 -6.13
N GLY A 181 11.91 -19.99 -4.95
CA GLY A 181 11.51 -18.64 -4.54
C GLY A 181 11.96 -17.57 -5.52
N GLN A 182 13.17 -17.72 -6.09
CA GLN A 182 13.69 -16.80 -7.11
C GLN A 182 12.84 -16.84 -8.39
N GLN A 183 12.46 -18.03 -8.88
CA GLN A 183 11.60 -18.17 -10.06
C GLN A 183 10.23 -17.55 -9.82
N THR A 184 9.64 -17.83 -8.66
CA THR A 184 8.36 -17.23 -8.23
C THR A 184 8.43 -15.70 -8.18
N GLY A 185 9.51 -15.16 -7.60
CA GLY A 185 9.75 -13.72 -7.55
C GLY A 185 9.89 -13.08 -8.93
N LEU A 186 10.57 -13.73 -9.86
CA LEU A 186 10.66 -13.27 -11.26
C LEU A 186 9.30 -13.26 -11.96
N LEU A 187 8.50 -14.30 -11.79
CA LEU A 187 7.16 -14.39 -12.38
C LEU A 187 6.24 -13.28 -11.84
N ILE A 188 6.28 -13.02 -10.54
CA ILE A 188 5.52 -11.91 -9.93
C ILE A 188 6.03 -10.54 -10.43
N ALA A 189 7.32 -10.41 -10.70
CA ALA A 189 7.91 -9.14 -11.16
C ALA A 189 7.56 -8.80 -12.62
N ILE A 190 7.23 -9.78 -13.44
CA ILE A 190 6.88 -9.62 -14.86
C ILE A 190 5.37 -9.40 -15.03
N GLY A 191 4.52 -9.96 -14.17
CA GLY A 191 3.06 -9.85 -14.21
C GLY A 191 2.54 -8.66 -13.47
#